data_42b616e84942ea806fdfad790987ae19
#
_entry.id   42b616e84942ea806fdfad790987ae19
#
_cell.length_a   1.000
_cell.length_b   1.000
_cell.length_c   1.000
_cell.angle_alpha   90.00
_cell.angle_beta   90.00
_cell.angle_gamma   90.00
#
_symmetry.space_group_name_H-M   'P 1'
#
loop_
_entity.id
_entity.type
_entity.pdbx_description
1 polymer ?
#
loop_
_entity_poly.entity_id
_entity_poly.type
_entity_poly.pdbx_seq_one_letter_code
_entity_poly.pdbx_strand_id
1 'polypeptide(L)'
;MCIRDRLTTILTYSIAIPLGITAGRHQDEWQDTSVQIFNYITLATPGFVFYILGLWLFGFTLGWFPISGSVSANASGFWGVFGSRIYHMILPAILYALITTTSTVQYLRTGIVDNKVEDYVRTARSKGVPENVVFHKHILRNSLLPIAAFLGNTITGLLSGSMIIESVFS
;
A
#
# COMPACT_ATOMS: atom_id res chain seq x y z
N MET A 1 6.86 17.71 -0.14
CA MET A 1 7.17 16.53 -0.98
C MET A 1 7.72 15.38 -0.16
N CYS A 2 8.96 15.36 0.27
CA CYS A 2 9.56 14.15 0.89
C CYS A 2 8.85 13.57 2.14
N ILE A 3 8.17 14.36 2.97
CA ILE A 3 7.52 13.85 4.18
C ILE A 3 6.26 13.05 3.81
N ARG A 4 5.43 13.57 2.89
CA ARG A 4 4.23 12.90 2.40
C ARG A 4 4.57 11.56 1.76
N ASP A 5 5.58 11.54 0.88
CA ASP A 5 5.96 10.34 0.13
C ASP A 5 6.52 9.25 1.05
N ARG A 6 7.27 9.64 2.09
CA ARG A 6 7.73 8.72 3.14
C ARG A 6 6.57 8.14 3.94
N LEU A 7 5.60 8.98 4.36
CA LEU A 7 4.39 8.51 5.04
C LEU A 7 3.60 7.54 4.18
N THR A 8 3.40 7.88 2.90
CA THR A 8 2.72 7.01 1.93
C THR A 8 3.43 5.66 1.80
N THR A 9 4.75 5.66 1.65
CA THR A 9 5.53 4.42 1.54
C THR A 9 5.36 3.54 2.78
N ILE A 10 5.50 4.12 3.97
CA ILE A 10 5.31 3.38 5.23
C ILE A 10 3.88 2.80 5.30
N LEU A 11 2.85 3.59 5.00
CA LEU A 11 1.46 3.15 4.99
C LEU A 11 1.24 2.03 3.96
N THR A 12 1.74 2.20 2.73
CA THR A 12 1.63 1.20 1.67
C THR A 12 2.15 -0.16 2.12
N TYR A 13 3.40 -0.23 2.57
CA TYR A 13 4.00 -1.52 2.95
C TYR A 13 3.43 -2.08 4.26
N SER A 14 3.03 -1.22 5.20
CA SER A 14 2.36 -1.65 6.44
C SER A 14 1.00 -2.30 6.17
N ILE A 15 0.30 -1.88 5.12
CA ILE A 15 -0.99 -2.45 4.71
C ILE A 15 -0.78 -3.61 3.73
N ALA A 16 0.07 -3.43 2.73
CA ALA A 16 0.26 -4.39 1.64
C ALA A 16 0.85 -5.72 2.10
N ILE A 17 1.83 -5.69 3.01
CA ILE A 17 2.50 -6.92 3.46
C ILE A 17 1.53 -7.84 4.20
N PRO A 18 0.79 -7.40 5.24
CA PRO A 18 -0.18 -8.24 5.91
C PRO A 18 -1.29 -8.76 4.99
N LEU A 19 -1.83 -7.88 4.12
CA LEU A 19 -2.88 -8.27 3.17
C LEU A 19 -2.38 -9.29 2.14
N GLY A 20 -1.19 -9.09 1.58
CA GLY A 20 -0.59 -10.01 0.62
C GLY A 20 -0.25 -11.37 1.24
N ILE A 21 0.25 -11.38 2.49
CA ILE A 21 0.49 -12.62 3.25
C ILE A 21 -0.82 -13.35 3.51
N THR A 22 -1.86 -12.65 3.95
CA THR A 22 -3.17 -13.23 4.26
C THR A 22 -3.81 -13.82 3.00
N ALA A 23 -3.86 -13.06 1.92
CA ALA A 23 -4.38 -13.50 0.64
C ALA A 23 -3.58 -14.68 0.06
N GLY A 24 -2.24 -14.61 0.07
CA GLY A 24 -1.40 -15.70 -0.42
C GLY A 24 -1.46 -16.96 0.46
N ARG A 25 -1.60 -16.82 1.78
CA ARG A 25 -1.72 -17.96 2.70
C ARG A 25 -3.05 -18.68 2.54
N HIS A 26 -4.15 -17.95 2.47
CA HIS A 26 -5.52 -18.43 2.37
C HIS A 26 -6.05 -18.37 0.93
N GLN A 27 -5.21 -18.82 0.00
CA GLN A 27 -5.55 -18.85 -1.42
C GLN A 27 -6.89 -19.54 -1.67
N ASP A 28 -7.74 -18.90 -2.50
CA ASP A 28 -9.08 -19.35 -2.89
C ASP A 28 -10.11 -19.40 -1.74
N GLU A 29 -9.75 -18.90 -0.54
CA GLU A 29 -10.67 -18.68 0.56
C GLU A 29 -11.32 -17.29 0.49
N TRP A 30 -12.28 -17.00 1.37
CA TRP A 30 -13.00 -15.72 1.40
C TRP A 30 -12.09 -14.52 1.68
N GLN A 31 -11.01 -14.70 2.46
CA GLN A 31 -10.03 -13.63 2.74
C GLN A 31 -9.29 -13.23 1.47
N ASP A 32 -8.83 -14.22 0.69
CA ASP A 32 -8.20 -13.98 -0.59
C ASP A 32 -9.16 -13.31 -1.56
N THR A 33 -10.37 -13.86 -1.70
CA THR A 33 -11.40 -13.32 -2.58
C THR A 33 -11.72 -11.85 -2.25
N SER A 34 -11.86 -11.51 -0.98
CA SER A 34 -12.14 -10.13 -0.54
C SER A 34 -11.01 -9.16 -0.92
N VAL A 35 -9.77 -9.56 -0.68
CA VAL A 35 -8.58 -8.76 -1.06
C VAL A 35 -8.49 -8.61 -2.58
N GLN A 36 -8.78 -9.66 -3.34
CA GLN A 36 -8.75 -9.63 -4.79
C GLN A 36 -9.85 -8.72 -5.37
N ILE A 37 -11.07 -8.78 -4.84
CA ILE A 37 -12.16 -7.89 -5.26
C ILE A 37 -11.75 -6.42 -5.06
N PHE A 38 -11.23 -6.08 -3.88
CA PHE A 38 -10.72 -4.73 -3.61
C PHE A 38 -9.64 -4.32 -4.61
N ASN A 39 -8.67 -5.19 -4.85
CA ASN A 39 -7.59 -4.94 -5.80
C ASN A 39 -8.11 -4.70 -7.23
N TYR A 40 -9.04 -5.53 -7.71
CA TYR A 40 -9.60 -5.39 -9.05
C TYR A 40 -10.42 -4.10 -9.20
N ILE A 41 -11.21 -3.71 -8.20
CA ILE A 41 -11.94 -2.43 -8.21
C ILE A 41 -10.95 -1.26 -8.28
N THR A 42 -9.89 -1.31 -7.48
CA THR A 42 -8.88 -0.24 -7.46
C THR A 42 -8.11 -0.16 -8.79
N LEU A 43 -7.73 -1.30 -9.38
CA LEU A 43 -7.03 -1.36 -10.67
C LEU A 43 -7.93 -0.95 -11.85
N ALA A 44 -9.23 -1.27 -11.80
CA ALA A 44 -10.17 -0.88 -12.84
C ALA A 44 -10.46 0.63 -12.84
N THR A 45 -10.23 1.30 -11.72
CA THR A 45 -10.47 2.74 -11.57
C THR A 45 -9.19 3.51 -11.94
N PRO A 46 -9.23 4.42 -12.94
CA PRO A 46 -8.09 5.29 -13.22
C PRO A 46 -7.67 6.07 -11.96
N GLY A 47 -6.37 6.11 -11.66
CA GLY A 47 -5.86 6.68 -10.41
C GLY A 47 -6.35 8.11 -10.13
N PHE A 48 -6.41 8.98 -11.16
CA PHE A 48 -6.91 10.36 -10.98
C PHE A 48 -8.39 10.39 -10.57
N VAL A 49 -9.22 9.48 -11.11
CA VAL A 49 -10.64 9.34 -10.72
C VAL A 49 -10.77 8.91 -9.27
N PHE A 50 -9.94 7.96 -8.85
CA PHE A 50 -9.91 7.50 -7.45
C PHE A 50 -9.56 8.64 -6.49
N TYR A 51 -8.60 9.50 -6.85
CA TYR A 51 -8.24 10.68 -6.04
C TYR A 51 -9.37 11.70 -5.97
N ILE A 52 -10.01 12.00 -7.10
CA ILE A 52 -11.12 12.96 -7.14
C ILE A 52 -12.32 12.44 -6.32
N LEU A 53 -12.67 11.15 -6.46
CA LEU A 53 -13.73 10.54 -5.67
C LEU A 53 -13.41 10.54 -4.17
N GLY A 54 -12.18 10.23 -3.80
CA GLY A 54 -11.73 10.32 -2.40
C GLY A 54 -11.79 11.74 -1.84
N LEU A 55 -11.33 12.72 -2.61
CA LEU A 55 -11.41 14.14 -2.23
C LEU A 55 -12.85 14.61 -2.09
N TRP A 56 -13.72 14.25 -3.06
CA TRP A 56 -15.13 14.58 -3.03
C TRP A 56 -15.84 13.97 -1.81
N LEU A 57 -15.60 12.69 -1.52
CA LEU A 57 -16.25 11.99 -0.42
C LEU A 57 -15.75 12.48 0.93
N PHE A 58 -14.44 12.46 1.18
CA PHE A 58 -13.87 12.75 2.50
C PHE A 58 -13.61 14.24 2.75
N GLY A 59 -13.33 15.00 1.70
CA GLY A 59 -13.10 16.43 1.81
C GLY A 59 -14.39 17.24 1.70
N PHE A 60 -15.17 17.03 0.64
CA PHE A 60 -16.34 17.85 0.35
C PHE A 60 -17.59 17.35 1.07
N THR A 61 -17.93 16.05 0.96
CA THR A 61 -19.21 15.52 1.50
C THR A 61 -19.17 15.32 3.00
N LEU A 62 -18.11 14.70 3.53
CA LEU A 62 -17.95 14.42 4.95
C LEU A 62 -17.26 15.57 5.70
N GLY A 63 -16.52 16.44 5.00
CA GLY A 63 -15.82 17.56 5.63
C GLY A 63 -14.72 17.15 6.61
N TRP A 64 -14.21 15.90 6.52
CA TRP A 64 -13.22 15.38 7.47
C TRP A 64 -11.82 15.88 7.17
N PHE A 65 -11.53 16.24 5.93
CA PHE A 65 -10.21 16.67 5.51
C PHE A 65 -10.28 17.94 4.66
N PRO A 66 -9.24 18.77 4.67
CA PRO A 66 -9.18 19.95 3.83
C PRO A 66 -9.13 19.57 2.34
N ILE A 67 -9.83 20.35 1.52
CA ILE A 67 -9.98 20.11 0.09
C ILE A 67 -8.75 20.60 -0.70
N SER A 68 -8.10 21.67 -0.24
CA SER A 68 -6.98 22.29 -0.92
C SER A 68 -6.03 23.00 0.04
N GLY A 69 -4.87 23.36 -0.46
CA GLY A 69 -3.85 24.06 0.31
C GLY A 69 -2.95 23.14 1.13
N SER A 70 -1.86 23.67 1.63
CA SER A 70 -0.88 22.93 2.44
C SER A 70 -0.91 23.30 3.92
N VAL A 71 -1.60 24.38 4.29
CA VAL A 71 -1.71 24.88 5.66
C VAL A 71 -3.03 25.66 5.80
N SER A 72 -3.75 25.48 6.91
CA SER A 72 -4.95 26.26 7.21
C SER A 72 -4.62 27.73 7.44
N ALA A 73 -5.47 28.65 6.93
CA ALA A 73 -5.27 30.09 7.04
C ALA A 73 -5.16 30.59 8.50
N ASN A 74 -5.72 29.86 9.46
CA ASN A 74 -5.71 30.21 10.87
C ASN A 74 -4.54 29.60 11.67
N ALA A 75 -3.63 28.86 11.01
CA ALA A 75 -2.50 28.22 11.68
C ALA A 75 -1.42 29.27 12.00
N SER A 76 -1.22 29.55 13.28
CA SER A 76 -0.19 30.48 13.77
C SER A 76 0.84 29.75 14.64
N GLY A 77 2.09 30.19 14.57
CA GLY A 77 3.21 29.60 15.28
C GLY A 77 3.72 28.28 14.66
N PHE A 78 4.93 27.89 15.04
CA PHE A 78 5.62 26.71 14.49
C PHE A 78 4.79 25.41 14.62
N TRP A 79 4.25 25.16 15.81
CA TRP A 79 3.47 23.93 16.08
C TRP A 79 2.11 23.91 15.37
N GLY A 80 1.45 25.09 15.25
CA GLY A 80 0.18 25.20 14.53
C GLY A 80 0.34 24.95 13.03
N VAL A 81 1.38 25.54 12.43
CA VAL A 81 1.72 25.33 11.01
C VAL A 81 2.12 23.86 10.75
N PHE A 82 2.93 23.27 11.64
CA PHE A 82 3.37 21.88 11.51
C PHE A 82 2.20 20.91 11.61
N GLY A 83 1.33 21.07 12.60
CA GLY A 83 0.14 20.22 12.77
C GLY A 83 -0.84 20.36 11.60
N SER A 84 -1.09 21.57 11.14
CA SER A 84 -1.93 21.84 9.97
C SER A 84 -1.37 21.19 8.70
N ARG A 85 -0.06 21.28 8.49
CA ARG A 85 0.60 20.66 7.33
C ARG A 85 0.46 19.13 7.33
N ILE A 86 0.62 18.48 8.50
CA ILE A 86 0.39 17.04 8.63
C ILE A 86 -1.06 16.70 8.27
N TYR A 87 -2.02 17.44 8.80
CA TYR A 87 -3.44 17.21 8.56
C TYR A 87 -3.83 17.27 7.08
N HIS A 88 -3.28 18.26 6.33
CA HIS A 88 -3.50 18.36 4.88
C HIS A 88 -2.82 17.26 4.07
N MET A 89 -1.80 16.59 4.63
CA MET A 89 -1.11 15.49 3.95
C MET A 89 -1.76 14.11 4.17
N ILE A 90 -2.63 13.95 5.18
CA ILE A 90 -3.21 12.63 5.54
C ILE A 90 -4.04 12.06 4.41
N LEU A 91 -5.02 12.79 3.90
CA LEU A 91 -5.92 12.29 2.85
C LEU A 91 -5.18 11.93 1.56
N PRO A 92 -4.33 12.80 0.97
CA PRO A 92 -3.54 12.43 -0.20
C PRO A 92 -2.65 11.21 0.04
N ALA A 93 -2.03 11.11 1.23
CA ALA A 93 -1.16 9.99 1.56
C ALA A 93 -1.92 8.66 1.66
N ILE A 94 -3.12 8.66 2.27
CA ILE A 94 -3.97 7.48 2.36
C ILE A 94 -4.45 7.04 0.97
N LEU A 95 -4.97 7.95 0.16
CA LEU A 95 -5.48 7.62 -1.18
C LEU A 95 -4.38 7.08 -2.09
N TYR A 96 -3.19 7.65 -2.02
CA TYR A 96 -2.04 7.15 -2.78
C TYR A 96 -1.55 5.80 -2.27
N ALA A 97 -1.50 5.64 -0.94
CA ALA A 97 -1.13 4.36 -0.33
C ALA A 97 -2.09 3.24 -0.74
N LEU A 98 -3.40 3.49 -0.79
CA LEU A 98 -4.39 2.49 -1.21
C LEU A 98 -4.17 2.01 -2.65
N ILE A 99 -3.89 2.91 -3.59
CA ILE A 99 -3.61 2.54 -4.98
C ILE A 99 -2.30 1.74 -5.09
N THR A 100 -1.23 2.21 -4.45
CA THR A 100 0.08 1.54 -4.51
C THR A 100 0.10 0.21 -3.75
N THR A 101 -0.72 0.07 -2.71
CA THR A 101 -0.93 -1.18 -1.98
C THR A 101 -1.39 -2.30 -2.89
N THR A 102 -2.29 -2.02 -3.83
CA THR A 102 -2.86 -3.01 -4.74
C THR A 102 -1.80 -3.80 -5.51
N SER A 103 -0.86 -3.10 -6.16
CA SER A 103 0.21 -3.76 -6.91
C SER A 103 1.11 -4.60 -6.00
N THR A 104 1.49 -4.07 -4.84
CA THR A 104 2.35 -4.76 -3.88
C THR A 104 1.69 -6.02 -3.33
N VAL A 105 0.39 -5.96 -3.00
CA VAL A 105 -0.42 -7.11 -2.56
C VAL A 105 -0.45 -8.19 -3.62
N GLN A 106 -0.72 -7.83 -4.89
CA GLN A 106 -0.76 -8.78 -6.00
C GLN A 106 0.58 -9.48 -6.20
N TYR A 107 1.69 -8.76 -6.22
CA TYR A 107 3.01 -9.35 -6.35
C TYR A 107 3.33 -10.31 -5.19
N LEU A 108 3.03 -9.91 -3.95
CA LEU A 108 3.31 -10.75 -2.79
C LEU A 108 2.42 -12.00 -2.77
N ARG A 109 1.13 -11.84 -3.06
CA ARG A 109 0.20 -12.97 -3.16
C ARG A 109 0.65 -13.97 -4.21
N THR A 110 0.92 -13.50 -5.43
CA THR A 110 1.39 -14.37 -6.53
C THR A 110 2.68 -15.06 -6.15
N GLY A 111 3.65 -14.31 -5.62
CA GLY A 111 4.91 -14.90 -5.15
C GLY A 111 4.72 -15.98 -4.08
N ILE A 112 3.77 -15.80 -3.13
CA ILE A 112 3.47 -16.83 -2.12
C ILE A 112 2.83 -18.05 -2.77
N VAL A 113 1.86 -17.88 -3.68
CA VAL A 113 1.17 -18.97 -4.37
C VAL A 113 2.16 -19.79 -5.20
N ASP A 114 3.03 -19.14 -5.98
CA ASP A 114 4.03 -19.79 -6.81
C ASP A 114 5.05 -20.56 -5.96
N ASN A 115 5.55 -19.94 -4.89
CA ASN A 115 6.52 -20.58 -4.00
C ASN A 115 5.96 -21.78 -3.22
N LYS A 116 4.63 -21.87 -3.01
CA LYS A 116 3.99 -23.02 -2.32
C LYS A 116 4.20 -24.35 -3.04
N VAL A 117 4.34 -24.35 -4.36
CA VAL A 117 4.45 -25.54 -5.19
C VAL A 117 5.88 -25.91 -5.57
N GLU A 118 6.84 -25.10 -5.18
CA GLU A 118 8.27 -25.30 -5.48
C GLU A 118 8.87 -26.54 -4.80
N ASP A 119 9.86 -27.14 -5.44
CA ASP A 119 10.48 -28.41 -5.01
C ASP A 119 11.16 -28.33 -3.65
N TYR A 120 11.74 -27.18 -3.30
CA TYR A 120 12.34 -26.99 -1.97
C TYR A 120 11.29 -26.97 -0.85
N VAL A 121 10.05 -26.54 -1.14
CA VAL A 121 8.93 -26.61 -0.20
C VAL A 121 8.46 -28.06 -0.03
N ARG A 122 8.33 -28.78 -1.14
CA ARG A 122 8.00 -30.23 -1.11
C ARG A 122 9.05 -31.00 -0.32
N THR A 123 10.33 -30.71 -0.54
CA THR A 123 11.44 -31.33 0.20
C THR A 123 11.37 -31.02 1.70
N ALA A 124 11.06 -29.79 2.10
CA ALA A 124 10.92 -29.42 3.50
C ALA A 124 9.75 -30.17 4.16
N ARG A 125 8.61 -30.28 3.48
CA ARG A 125 7.45 -31.06 3.94
C ARG A 125 7.76 -32.54 4.09
N SER A 126 8.46 -33.14 3.12
CA SER A 126 8.88 -34.57 3.16
C SER A 126 9.83 -34.88 4.31
N LYS A 127 10.59 -33.88 4.78
CA LYS A 127 11.44 -33.97 5.99
C LYS A 127 10.67 -33.79 7.30
N GLY A 128 9.34 -33.64 7.27
CA GLY A 128 8.52 -33.46 8.46
C GLY A 128 8.62 -32.09 9.12
N VAL A 129 9.08 -31.06 8.39
CA VAL A 129 9.14 -29.69 8.95
C VAL A 129 7.72 -29.17 9.16
N PRO A 130 7.41 -28.59 10.36
CA PRO A 130 6.08 -28.04 10.64
C PRO A 130 5.65 -26.97 9.62
N GLU A 131 4.38 -26.97 9.21
CA GLU A 131 3.86 -26.10 8.13
C GLU A 131 4.10 -24.60 8.40
N ASN A 132 4.01 -24.15 9.66
CA ASN A 132 4.33 -22.77 10.00
C ASN A 132 5.79 -22.40 9.71
N VAL A 133 6.71 -23.33 9.94
CA VAL A 133 8.14 -23.11 9.65
C VAL A 133 8.38 -23.13 8.15
N VAL A 134 7.74 -24.06 7.43
CA VAL A 134 7.77 -24.10 5.95
C VAL A 134 7.28 -22.78 5.38
N PHE A 135 6.13 -22.30 5.85
CA PHE A 135 5.57 -21.05 5.38
C PHE A 135 6.50 -19.84 5.61
N HIS A 136 6.92 -19.60 6.85
CA HIS A 136 7.69 -18.40 7.18
C HIS A 136 9.13 -18.45 6.66
N LYS A 137 9.80 -19.61 6.75
CA LYS A 137 11.22 -19.75 6.44
C LYS A 137 11.50 -20.01 4.96
N HIS A 138 10.61 -20.76 4.29
CA HIS A 138 10.83 -21.19 2.91
C HIS A 138 9.96 -20.42 1.92
N ILE A 139 8.66 -20.30 2.15
CA ILE A 139 7.74 -19.66 1.21
C ILE A 139 7.84 -18.13 1.32
N LEU A 140 7.52 -17.55 2.48
CA LEU A 140 7.41 -16.11 2.66
C LEU A 140 8.74 -15.38 2.39
N ARG A 141 9.86 -15.95 2.88
CA ARG A 141 11.18 -15.36 2.67
C ARG A 141 11.51 -15.18 1.19
N ASN A 142 11.24 -16.19 0.37
CA ASN A 142 11.50 -16.13 -1.06
C ASN A 142 10.49 -15.23 -1.78
N SER A 143 9.23 -15.23 -1.36
CA SER A 143 8.18 -14.36 -1.91
C SER A 143 8.40 -12.87 -1.63
N LEU A 144 9.17 -12.52 -0.61
CA LEU A 144 9.53 -11.12 -0.29
C LEU A 144 10.68 -10.58 -1.13
N LEU A 145 11.45 -11.42 -1.83
CA LEU A 145 12.59 -10.96 -2.63
C LEU A 145 12.19 -9.94 -3.72
N PRO A 146 11.14 -10.16 -4.54
CA PRO A 146 10.69 -9.17 -5.50
C PRO A 146 10.24 -7.86 -4.83
N ILE A 147 9.60 -7.95 -3.66
CA ILE A 147 9.17 -6.77 -2.89
C ILE A 147 10.38 -5.94 -2.45
N ALA A 148 11.46 -6.58 -2.01
CA ALA A 148 12.70 -5.88 -1.67
C ALA A 148 13.31 -5.14 -2.87
N ALA A 149 13.24 -5.72 -4.08
CA ALA A 149 13.66 -5.06 -5.30
C ALA A 149 12.78 -3.84 -5.64
N PHE A 150 11.45 -3.95 -5.46
CA PHE A 150 10.53 -2.81 -5.63
C PHE A 150 10.77 -1.69 -4.63
N LEU A 151 11.15 -1.99 -3.39
CA LEU A 151 11.55 -0.98 -2.41
C LEU A 151 12.70 -0.11 -2.92
N GLY A 152 13.69 -0.70 -3.57
CA GLY A 152 14.78 0.05 -4.19
C GLY A 152 14.29 1.05 -5.24
N ASN A 153 13.39 0.63 -6.14
CA ASN A 153 12.77 1.51 -7.12
C ASN A 153 11.88 2.58 -6.48
N THR A 154 11.16 2.25 -5.40
CA THR A 154 10.34 3.21 -4.67
C THR A 154 11.18 4.33 -4.07
N ILE A 155 12.34 4.01 -3.49
CA ILE A 155 13.27 5.00 -2.93
C ILE A 155 13.72 5.98 -4.02
N THR A 156 14.02 5.49 -5.21
CA THR A 156 14.38 6.33 -6.36
C THR A 156 13.19 7.19 -6.82
N GLY A 157 11.99 6.62 -6.86
CA GLY A 157 10.74 7.33 -7.20
C GLY A 157 10.38 8.45 -6.19
N LEU A 158 10.74 8.29 -4.92
CA LEU A 158 10.55 9.34 -3.89
C LEU A 158 11.28 10.66 -4.21
N LEU A 159 12.33 10.60 -5.04
CA LEU A 159 13.05 11.79 -5.48
C LEU A 159 12.33 12.52 -6.63
N SER A 160 11.55 11.79 -7.42
CA SER A 160 10.83 12.34 -8.60
C SER A 160 9.49 13.00 -8.25
N GLY A 161 8.87 12.65 -7.12
CA GLY A 161 7.56 13.15 -6.70
C GLY A 161 6.39 12.60 -7.53
N SER A 162 5.18 12.84 -7.06
CA SER A 162 3.94 12.44 -7.75
C SER A 162 3.20 13.65 -8.31
N MET A 163 3.43 13.96 -9.59
CA MET A 163 2.82 15.10 -10.28
C MET A 163 1.27 15.04 -10.27
N ILE A 164 0.69 13.84 -10.42
CA ILE A 164 -0.77 13.67 -10.51
C ILE A 164 -1.45 14.05 -9.20
N ILE A 165 -0.92 13.60 -8.07
CA ILE A 165 -1.47 13.94 -6.75
C ILE A 165 -1.31 15.43 -6.47
N GLU A 166 -0.18 16.00 -6.84
CA GLU A 166 0.03 17.44 -6.64
C GLU A 166 -0.95 18.28 -7.43
N SER A 167 -1.29 17.90 -8.67
CA SER A 167 -2.27 18.62 -9.48
C SER A 167 -3.72 18.51 -8.96
N VAL A 168 -4.07 17.44 -8.25
CA VAL A 168 -5.43 17.25 -7.69
C VAL A 168 -5.58 17.95 -6.33
N PHE A 169 -4.50 18.04 -5.54
CA PHE A 169 -4.53 18.58 -4.17
C PHE A 169 -3.81 19.94 -3.99
N SER A 170 -3.41 20.58 -5.09
CA SER A 170 -2.79 21.93 -5.07
C SER A 170 -3.77 23.09 -4.86
#